data_f9c2a1ba5123fbcaee5377d309242ce8
#
_entry.id   f9c2a1ba5123fbcaee5377d309242ce8
#
_cell.length_a   1.000
_cell.length_b   1.000
_cell.length_c   1.000
_cell.angle_alpha   90.00
_cell.angle_beta   90.00
_cell.angle_gamma   90.00
#
_symmetry.space_group_name_H-M   'P 1'
#
loop_
_entity.id
_entity.type
_entity.pdbx_description
1 polymer ?
#
loop_
_entity_poly.entity_id
_entity_poly.type
_entity_poly.pdbx_seq_one_letter_code
_entity_poly.pdbx_strand_id
1 'polypeptide(L)'
;YAKLYKNSRKLSLLAAATAYAYPNPISQEEKDRFRDMCILQNTWTKKEQEQILNYCEGDVLMNEHVFYKILNDLENACGNDYEILLEQAMARGQVMACYAKVTSNGVPMDIKKLHEFDTYWPLVRNTVIQNFNKELNLWDESCKFSNSKFYLLIKKLDLLSEWPTTPKGRLKTSKETFELFDDIYPEIKKIKRIFNLLNRTKLTEFNLSEDNRHRPRNGYRPFGTHTGRCAPTSKWVFGSAKWGRGFIKPSYGCAIANLDFKSQEALVAGKLSGDANMLAAYASGDIYMHTAILADMAPADATEETHPEIRNIFKVIVLASNFSQGARGMTKGLKKFGKTYSE
;
A
#
# COMPACT_ATOMS: atom_id res chain seq x y z
N TYR A 1 -16.05 -8.16 9.11
CA TYR A 1 -15.12 -8.77 10.09
C TYR A 1 -13.82 -7.97 10.22
N ALA A 2 -13.02 -7.86 9.17
CA ALA A 2 -11.71 -7.18 9.21
C ALA A 2 -11.76 -5.73 9.72
N LYS A 3 -12.85 -5.03 9.50
CA LYS A 3 -13.06 -3.64 9.99
C LYS A 3 -13.49 -3.59 11.46
N LEU A 4 -14.26 -4.56 11.93
CA LEU A 4 -14.68 -4.68 13.32
C LEU A 4 -13.53 -5.15 14.22
N TYR A 5 -12.69 -6.07 13.73
CA TYR A 5 -11.59 -6.66 14.48
C TYR A 5 -10.23 -6.18 13.96
N LYS A 6 -9.91 -4.91 14.21
CA LYS A 6 -8.65 -4.23 13.75
C LYS A 6 -7.36 -4.98 14.10
N ASN A 7 -7.37 -5.82 15.12
CA ASN A 7 -6.21 -6.56 15.61
C ASN A 7 -6.03 -7.94 14.98
N SER A 8 -7.00 -8.42 14.17
CA SER A 8 -6.86 -9.71 13.49
C SER A 8 -5.90 -9.59 12.31
N ARG A 9 -4.77 -10.31 12.37
CA ARG A 9 -3.81 -10.43 11.27
C ARG A 9 -4.28 -11.41 10.18
N LYS A 10 -5.27 -12.26 10.48
CA LYS A 10 -5.79 -13.27 9.55
C LYS A 10 -7.22 -12.91 9.16
N LEU A 11 -7.46 -12.78 7.85
CA LEU A 11 -8.75 -12.41 7.27
C LEU A 11 -9.44 -13.61 6.59
N SER A 12 -9.11 -14.84 6.99
CA SER A 12 -9.74 -16.06 6.46
C SER A 12 -11.11 -16.31 7.12
N LEU A 13 -11.98 -17.04 6.43
CA LEU A 13 -13.26 -17.48 6.96
C LEU A 13 -13.06 -18.24 8.27
N LEU A 14 -12.08 -19.14 8.33
CA LEU A 14 -11.75 -19.90 9.53
C LEU A 14 -11.40 -19.00 10.72
N ALA A 15 -10.59 -17.94 10.49
CA ALA A 15 -10.25 -16.99 11.54
C ALA A 15 -11.47 -16.17 12.01
N ALA A 16 -12.38 -15.83 11.11
CA ALA A 16 -13.63 -15.17 11.44
C ALA A 16 -14.56 -16.09 12.22
N ALA A 17 -14.73 -17.33 11.78
CA ALA A 17 -15.53 -18.34 12.45
C ALA A 17 -15.03 -18.63 13.87
N THR A 18 -13.72 -18.74 14.04
CA THR A 18 -13.11 -18.91 15.38
C THR A 18 -13.38 -17.69 16.28
N ALA A 19 -13.26 -16.47 15.75
CA ALA A 19 -13.53 -15.25 16.51
C ALA A 19 -15.01 -15.12 16.93
N TYR A 20 -15.93 -15.66 16.13
CA TYR A 20 -17.36 -15.72 16.42
C TYR A 20 -17.83 -17.04 17.08
N ALA A 21 -16.89 -17.81 17.60
CA ALA A 21 -17.17 -19.06 18.32
C ALA A 21 -18.07 -20.02 17.54
N TYR A 22 -17.82 -20.19 16.23
CA TYR A 22 -18.52 -21.19 15.42
C TYR A 22 -18.24 -22.59 15.98
N PRO A 23 -19.25 -23.42 16.25
CA PRO A 23 -19.03 -24.74 16.80
C PRO A 23 -18.31 -25.63 15.77
N ASN A 24 -17.25 -26.30 16.21
CA ASN A 24 -16.48 -27.23 15.39
C ASN A 24 -15.99 -26.70 14.04
N PRO A 25 -15.22 -25.60 14.01
CA PRO A 25 -14.65 -25.12 12.77
C PRO A 25 -13.70 -26.16 12.17
N ILE A 26 -13.72 -26.30 10.85
CA ILE A 26 -12.79 -27.18 10.11
C ILE A 26 -11.34 -26.80 10.46
N SER A 27 -10.47 -27.79 10.70
CA SER A 27 -9.07 -27.50 10.98
C SER A 27 -8.32 -26.96 9.76
N GLN A 28 -7.21 -26.25 9.99
CA GLN A 28 -6.37 -25.76 8.89
C GLN A 28 -5.78 -26.92 8.07
N GLU A 29 -5.44 -28.03 8.72
CA GLU A 29 -4.89 -29.24 8.08
C GLU A 29 -5.94 -29.88 7.15
N GLU A 30 -7.17 -29.97 7.60
CA GLU A 30 -8.26 -30.51 6.82
C GLU A 30 -8.58 -29.62 5.59
N LYS A 31 -8.58 -28.32 5.78
CA LYS A 31 -8.72 -27.35 4.70
C LYS A 31 -7.61 -27.49 3.66
N ASP A 32 -6.36 -27.63 4.09
CA ASP A 32 -5.21 -27.81 3.20
C ASP A 32 -5.32 -29.15 2.45
N ARG A 33 -5.76 -30.23 3.12
CA ARG A 33 -6.01 -31.54 2.51
C ARG A 33 -7.06 -31.48 1.38
N PHE A 34 -8.21 -30.85 1.61
CA PHE A 34 -9.26 -30.73 0.58
C PHE A 34 -8.84 -29.84 -0.58
N ARG A 35 -8.13 -28.73 -0.28
CA ARG A 35 -7.56 -27.89 -1.31
C ARG A 35 -6.59 -28.68 -2.21
N ASP A 36 -5.67 -29.42 -1.60
CA ASP A 36 -4.67 -30.18 -2.34
C ASP A 36 -5.33 -31.32 -3.13
N MET A 37 -6.35 -31.99 -2.59
CA MET A 37 -7.17 -32.96 -3.32
C MET A 37 -7.81 -32.34 -4.58
N CYS A 38 -8.35 -31.12 -4.48
CA CYS A 38 -8.98 -30.44 -5.62
C CYS A 38 -7.99 -29.93 -6.65
N ILE A 39 -6.74 -29.58 -6.23
CA ILE A 39 -5.72 -29.02 -7.14
C ILE A 39 -4.90 -30.11 -7.84
N LEU A 40 -4.59 -31.20 -7.13
CA LEU A 40 -3.67 -32.22 -7.62
C LEU A 40 -4.35 -33.36 -8.40
N GLN A 41 -5.67 -33.47 -8.31
CA GLN A 41 -6.45 -34.50 -8.98
C GLN A 41 -7.38 -33.90 -10.03
N ASN A 42 -7.57 -34.60 -11.13
CA ASN A 42 -8.53 -34.23 -12.21
C ASN A 42 -9.82 -35.06 -12.17
N THR A 43 -9.82 -36.17 -11.41
CA THR A 43 -10.96 -37.07 -11.23
C THR A 43 -11.04 -37.53 -9.79
N TRP A 44 -12.27 -37.74 -9.29
CA TRP A 44 -12.51 -38.15 -7.93
C TRP A 44 -13.45 -39.35 -7.88
N THR A 45 -13.22 -40.25 -6.93
CA THR A 45 -14.14 -41.33 -6.61
C THR A 45 -15.44 -40.76 -6.02
N LYS A 46 -16.53 -41.54 -6.03
CA LYS A 46 -17.81 -41.11 -5.41
C LYS A 46 -17.64 -40.70 -3.95
N LYS A 47 -16.81 -41.41 -3.19
CA LYS A 47 -16.53 -41.13 -1.79
C LYS A 47 -15.79 -39.79 -1.61
N GLU A 48 -14.83 -39.50 -2.47
CA GLU A 48 -14.09 -38.23 -2.45
C GLU A 48 -15.01 -37.05 -2.86
N GLN A 49 -15.86 -37.25 -3.84
CA GLN A 49 -16.88 -36.27 -4.22
C GLN A 49 -17.80 -35.93 -3.05
N GLU A 50 -18.31 -36.94 -2.34
CA GLU A 50 -19.13 -36.74 -1.16
C GLU A 50 -18.37 -35.99 -0.04
N GLN A 51 -17.12 -36.33 0.20
CA GLN A 51 -16.28 -35.61 1.17
C GLN A 51 -16.05 -34.14 0.78
N ILE A 52 -15.82 -33.85 -0.51
CA ILE A 52 -15.66 -32.48 -1.01
C ILE A 52 -16.96 -31.70 -0.84
N LEU A 53 -18.12 -32.30 -1.16
CA LEU A 53 -19.42 -31.67 -0.98
C LEU A 53 -19.71 -31.34 0.47
N ASN A 54 -19.47 -32.29 1.39
CA ASN A 54 -19.64 -32.06 2.84
C ASN A 54 -18.71 -30.96 3.36
N TYR A 55 -17.46 -30.89 2.85
CA TYR A 55 -16.54 -29.80 3.13
C TYR A 55 -17.08 -28.44 2.64
N CYS A 56 -17.60 -28.37 1.41
CA CYS A 56 -18.21 -27.16 0.86
C CYS A 56 -19.45 -26.72 1.66
N GLU A 57 -20.30 -27.68 2.08
CA GLU A 57 -21.44 -27.38 2.94
C GLU A 57 -21.01 -26.79 4.27
N GLY A 58 -19.97 -27.35 4.91
CA GLY A 58 -19.37 -26.81 6.13
C GLY A 58 -18.85 -25.38 5.96
N ASP A 59 -18.20 -25.06 4.84
CA ASP A 59 -17.75 -23.69 4.52
C ASP A 59 -18.95 -22.74 4.34
N VAL A 60 -20.06 -23.18 3.73
CA VAL A 60 -21.28 -22.38 3.56
C VAL A 60 -21.93 -22.07 4.90
N LEU A 61 -22.15 -23.09 5.74
CA LEU A 61 -22.75 -22.94 7.08
C LEU A 61 -21.90 -22.03 7.98
N MET A 62 -20.58 -22.17 7.93
CA MET A 62 -19.64 -21.32 8.64
C MET A 62 -19.72 -19.87 8.17
N ASN A 63 -19.83 -19.64 6.87
CA ASN A 63 -19.98 -18.30 6.28
C ASN A 63 -21.32 -17.67 6.68
N GLU A 64 -22.40 -18.42 6.68
CA GLU A 64 -23.73 -17.98 7.11
C GLU A 64 -23.72 -17.55 8.59
N HIS A 65 -23.14 -18.37 9.46
CA HIS A 65 -23.00 -18.02 10.88
C HIS A 65 -22.20 -16.71 11.08
N VAL A 66 -21.06 -16.58 10.43
CA VAL A 66 -20.24 -15.36 10.47
C VAL A 66 -21.02 -14.14 9.95
N PHE A 67 -21.79 -14.31 8.89
CA PHE A 67 -22.62 -13.25 8.31
C PHE A 67 -23.64 -12.74 9.33
N TYR A 68 -24.45 -13.60 9.94
CA TYR A 68 -25.44 -13.18 10.94
C TYR A 68 -24.80 -12.57 12.19
N LYS A 69 -23.64 -13.06 12.62
CA LYS A 69 -22.90 -12.44 13.73
C LYS A 69 -22.40 -11.03 13.41
N ILE A 70 -21.94 -10.81 12.18
CA ILE A 70 -21.53 -9.47 11.70
C ILE A 70 -22.73 -8.53 11.64
N LEU A 71 -23.88 -8.99 11.18
CA LEU A 71 -25.11 -8.19 11.15
C LEU A 71 -25.53 -7.76 12.57
N ASN A 72 -25.53 -8.70 13.51
CA ASN A 72 -25.85 -8.42 14.90
C ASN A 72 -24.83 -7.44 15.54
N ASP A 73 -23.54 -7.57 15.25
CA ASP A 73 -22.52 -6.63 15.72
C ASP A 73 -22.72 -5.21 15.15
N LEU A 74 -23.12 -5.12 13.89
CA LEU A 74 -23.43 -3.83 13.25
C LEU A 74 -24.66 -3.18 13.90
N GLU A 75 -25.71 -3.95 14.12
CA GLU A 75 -26.94 -3.48 14.78
C GLU A 75 -26.64 -2.98 16.21
N ASN A 76 -25.91 -3.75 17.00
CA ASN A 76 -25.53 -3.39 18.36
C ASN A 76 -24.60 -2.16 18.43
N ALA A 77 -23.70 -2.02 17.45
CA ALA A 77 -22.74 -0.92 17.43
C ALA A 77 -23.32 0.42 16.96
N CYS A 78 -24.41 0.40 16.21
CA CYS A 78 -24.85 1.53 15.39
C CYS A 78 -26.32 1.95 15.64
N GLY A 79 -27.08 1.15 16.38
CA GLY A 79 -28.46 1.46 16.74
C GLY A 79 -29.30 1.86 15.52
N ASN A 80 -29.85 3.06 15.53
CA ASN A 80 -30.72 3.60 14.48
C ASN A 80 -30.04 3.77 13.10
N ASP A 81 -28.69 3.76 13.05
CA ASP A 81 -27.92 3.92 11.80
C ASP A 81 -27.60 2.58 11.11
N TYR A 82 -28.19 1.48 11.60
CA TYR A 82 -27.94 0.12 11.09
C TYR A 82 -28.18 0.01 9.58
N GLU A 83 -29.29 0.53 9.07
CA GLU A 83 -29.63 0.46 7.64
C GLU A 83 -28.60 1.17 6.78
N ILE A 84 -28.18 2.37 7.20
CA ILE A 84 -27.14 3.15 6.49
C ILE A 84 -25.82 2.38 6.44
N LEU A 85 -25.46 1.71 7.52
CA LEU A 85 -24.24 0.93 7.58
C LEU A 85 -24.30 -0.35 6.76
N LEU A 86 -25.45 -0.98 6.70
CA LEU A 86 -25.68 -2.13 5.82
C LEU A 86 -25.57 -1.71 4.35
N GLU A 87 -26.17 -0.59 3.95
CA GLU A 87 -26.02 -0.02 2.61
C GLU A 87 -24.55 0.28 2.27
N GLN A 88 -23.81 0.87 3.20
CA GLN A 88 -22.39 1.11 3.02
C GLN A 88 -21.57 -0.19 2.91
N ALA A 89 -21.92 -1.23 3.65
CA ALA A 89 -21.29 -2.54 3.54
C ALA A 89 -21.54 -3.18 2.19
N MET A 90 -22.79 -3.11 1.69
CA MET A 90 -23.17 -3.59 0.36
C MET A 90 -22.46 -2.82 -0.75
N ALA A 91 -22.40 -1.49 -0.66
CA ALA A 91 -21.67 -0.64 -1.61
C ALA A 91 -20.16 -1.02 -1.65
N ARG A 92 -19.55 -1.30 -0.49
CA ARG A 92 -18.16 -1.80 -0.44
C ARG A 92 -18.00 -3.17 -1.09
N GLY A 93 -18.98 -4.05 -0.96
CA GLY A 93 -19.02 -5.34 -1.67
C GLY A 93 -19.02 -5.15 -3.20
N GLN A 94 -19.81 -4.23 -3.71
CA GLN A 94 -19.85 -3.87 -5.14
C GLN A 94 -18.51 -3.28 -5.61
N VAL A 95 -17.88 -2.43 -4.81
CA VAL A 95 -16.53 -1.89 -5.10
C VAL A 95 -15.50 -3.02 -5.20
N MET A 96 -15.59 -4.06 -4.36
CA MET A 96 -14.70 -5.22 -4.48
C MET A 96 -14.89 -5.96 -5.81
N ALA A 97 -16.13 -6.10 -6.29
CA ALA A 97 -16.41 -6.68 -7.61
C ALA A 97 -15.79 -5.83 -8.74
N CYS A 98 -15.84 -4.49 -8.62
CA CYS A 98 -15.15 -3.60 -9.55
C CYS A 98 -13.62 -3.82 -9.55
N TYR A 99 -12.98 -3.95 -8.39
CA TYR A 99 -11.54 -4.25 -8.33
C TYR A 99 -11.19 -5.63 -8.89
N ALA A 100 -12.04 -6.63 -8.68
CA ALA A 100 -11.89 -7.94 -9.30
C ALA A 100 -11.95 -7.83 -10.83
N LYS A 101 -12.88 -7.04 -11.37
CA LYS A 101 -12.99 -6.77 -12.81
C LYS A 101 -11.76 -6.05 -13.36
N VAL A 102 -11.28 -5.02 -12.66
CA VAL A 102 -10.04 -4.29 -13.05
C VAL A 102 -8.85 -5.25 -13.10
N THR A 103 -8.70 -6.11 -12.10
CA THR A 103 -7.61 -7.10 -12.04
C THR A 103 -7.74 -8.15 -13.14
N SER A 104 -8.95 -8.62 -13.40
CA SER A 104 -9.24 -9.58 -14.47
C SER A 104 -9.00 -9.01 -15.87
N ASN A 105 -9.40 -7.75 -16.11
CA ASN A 105 -9.08 -7.06 -17.37
C ASN A 105 -7.56 -6.90 -17.57
N GLY A 106 -6.83 -6.70 -16.48
CA GLY A 106 -5.38 -6.49 -16.52
C GLY A 106 -4.97 -5.17 -17.17
N VAL A 107 -3.68 -4.89 -17.10
CA VAL A 107 -3.07 -3.68 -17.67
C VAL A 107 -2.18 -4.06 -18.85
N PRO A 108 -2.39 -3.49 -20.04
CA PRO A 108 -1.54 -3.76 -21.20
C PRO A 108 -0.14 -3.18 -20.99
N MET A 109 0.88 -3.98 -21.33
CA MET A 109 2.29 -3.67 -21.04
C MET A 109 3.12 -3.62 -22.32
N ASP A 110 4.14 -2.76 -22.32
CA ASP A 110 5.16 -2.73 -23.37
C ASP A 110 6.19 -3.84 -23.14
N ILE A 111 5.95 -4.99 -23.76
CA ILE A 111 6.78 -6.19 -23.59
C ILE A 111 8.22 -5.94 -24.07
N LYS A 112 8.40 -5.17 -25.14
CA LYS A 112 9.72 -4.84 -25.66
C LYS A 112 10.55 -4.08 -24.61
N LYS A 113 9.98 -3.04 -24.03
CA LYS A 113 10.64 -2.28 -22.96
C LYS A 113 10.87 -3.10 -21.69
N LEU A 114 9.93 -3.97 -21.31
CA LEU A 114 10.11 -4.88 -20.17
C LEU A 114 11.27 -5.82 -20.42
N HIS A 115 11.36 -6.43 -21.60
CA HIS A 115 12.45 -7.33 -21.95
C HIS A 115 13.81 -6.61 -22.01
N GLU A 116 13.85 -5.40 -22.58
CA GLU A 116 15.05 -4.55 -22.56
C GLU A 116 15.46 -4.23 -21.11
N PHE A 117 14.50 -3.87 -20.25
CA PHE A 117 14.77 -3.63 -18.83
C PHE A 117 15.34 -4.87 -18.13
N ASP A 118 14.72 -6.03 -18.27
CA ASP A 118 15.18 -7.27 -17.65
C ASP A 118 16.57 -7.68 -18.13
N THR A 119 16.89 -7.42 -19.39
CA THR A 119 18.20 -7.69 -19.98
C THR A 119 19.30 -6.77 -19.42
N TYR A 120 19.03 -5.47 -19.32
CA TYR A 120 20.04 -4.49 -18.96
C TYR A 120 20.08 -4.17 -17.45
N TRP A 121 18.98 -4.40 -16.74
CA TRP A 121 18.90 -4.06 -15.33
C TRP A 121 19.97 -4.71 -14.45
N PRO A 122 20.36 -5.99 -14.59
CA PRO A 122 21.45 -6.57 -13.81
C PRO A 122 22.77 -5.80 -13.94
N LEU A 123 23.10 -5.37 -15.17
CA LEU A 123 24.29 -4.57 -15.43
C LEU A 123 24.21 -3.20 -14.78
N VAL A 124 23.11 -2.49 -14.98
CA VAL A 124 22.87 -1.16 -14.37
C VAL A 124 22.90 -1.27 -12.85
N ARG A 125 22.23 -2.26 -12.28
CA ARG A 125 22.21 -2.53 -10.84
C ARG A 125 23.62 -2.73 -10.28
N ASN A 126 24.42 -3.55 -10.92
CA ASN A 126 25.78 -3.85 -10.47
C ASN A 126 26.67 -2.60 -10.57
N THR A 127 26.56 -1.84 -11.66
CA THR A 127 27.30 -0.57 -11.81
C THR A 127 26.95 0.42 -10.72
N VAL A 128 25.65 0.55 -10.40
CA VAL A 128 25.16 1.42 -9.32
C VAL A 128 25.75 0.98 -7.97
N ILE A 129 25.67 -0.33 -7.66
CA ILE A 129 26.24 -0.89 -6.43
C ILE A 129 27.74 -0.64 -6.35
N GLN A 130 28.49 -0.92 -7.41
CA GLN A 130 29.94 -0.71 -7.44
C GLN A 130 30.33 0.75 -7.20
N ASN A 131 29.59 1.70 -7.77
CA ASN A 131 29.82 3.13 -7.55
C ASN A 131 29.61 3.52 -6.09
N PHE A 132 28.52 3.07 -5.47
CA PHE A 132 28.30 3.31 -4.03
C PHE A 132 29.31 2.57 -3.15
N ASN A 133 29.74 1.38 -3.58
CA ASN A 133 30.65 0.55 -2.81
C ASN A 133 32.09 1.12 -2.72
N LYS A 134 32.48 1.98 -3.66
CA LYS A 134 33.75 2.72 -3.58
C LYS A 134 33.85 3.56 -2.30
N GLU A 135 32.73 4.10 -1.83
CA GLU A 135 32.69 4.92 -0.62
C GLU A 135 32.31 4.10 0.63
N LEU A 136 31.36 3.17 0.50
CA LEU A 136 30.73 2.51 1.65
C LEU A 136 31.33 1.13 1.96
N ASN A 137 31.89 0.45 0.96
CA ASN A 137 32.44 -0.91 1.07
C ASN A 137 31.52 -1.92 1.78
N LEU A 138 30.22 -1.91 1.45
CA LEU A 138 29.20 -2.74 2.10
C LEU A 138 28.74 -3.95 1.28
N TRP A 139 29.14 -4.04 0.02
CA TRP A 139 28.84 -5.16 -0.88
C TRP A 139 30.10 -5.95 -1.19
N ASP A 140 29.92 -7.23 -1.46
CA ASP A 140 31.00 -8.09 -1.94
C ASP A 140 31.21 -7.95 -3.47
N GLU A 141 32.17 -8.70 -4.01
CA GLU A 141 32.50 -8.69 -5.46
C GLU A 141 31.32 -9.16 -6.34
N SER A 142 30.42 -9.97 -5.77
CA SER A 142 29.20 -10.42 -6.45
C SER A 142 28.04 -9.46 -6.30
N CYS A 143 28.27 -8.24 -5.80
CA CYS A 143 27.26 -7.23 -5.53
C CYS A 143 26.18 -7.68 -4.54
N LYS A 144 26.50 -8.59 -3.61
CA LYS A 144 25.65 -8.97 -2.49
C LYS A 144 25.99 -8.12 -1.27
N PHE A 145 24.95 -7.68 -0.55
CA PHE A 145 25.11 -6.90 0.68
C PHE A 145 25.71 -7.77 1.80
N SER A 146 26.78 -7.27 2.44
CA SER A 146 27.51 -7.96 3.49
C SER A 146 27.06 -7.46 4.88
N ASN A 147 26.37 -8.33 5.62
CA ASN A 147 25.97 -8.01 6.99
C ASN A 147 27.15 -7.83 7.93
N SER A 148 28.29 -8.52 7.69
CA SER A 148 29.51 -8.38 8.48
C SER A 148 30.17 -7.01 8.27
N LYS A 149 30.29 -6.55 7.02
CA LYS A 149 30.78 -5.21 6.72
C LYS A 149 29.86 -4.13 7.27
N PHE A 150 28.55 -4.34 7.19
CA PHE A 150 27.57 -3.43 7.77
C PHE A 150 27.68 -3.36 9.30
N TYR A 151 27.86 -4.50 9.98
CA TYR A 151 28.12 -4.55 11.40
C TYR A 151 29.36 -3.71 11.79
N LEU A 152 30.45 -3.85 11.03
CA LEU A 152 31.69 -3.06 11.28
C LEU A 152 31.45 -1.57 11.08
N LEU A 153 30.64 -1.16 10.10
CA LEU A 153 30.28 0.24 9.91
C LEU A 153 29.48 0.77 11.10
N ILE A 154 28.44 0.05 11.55
CA ILE A 154 27.61 0.46 12.68
C ILE A 154 28.45 0.52 13.97
N LYS A 155 29.40 -0.41 14.15
CA LYS A 155 30.39 -0.38 15.25
C LYS A 155 31.27 0.85 15.16
N LYS A 156 31.79 1.21 13.98
CA LYS A 156 32.63 2.41 13.77
C LYS A 156 31.87 3.70 14.06
N LEU A 157 30.55 3.73 13.83
CA LEU A 157 29.68 4.88 14.14
C LEU A 157 29.23 4.91 15.61
N ASP A 158 29.67 3.95 16.44
CA ASP A 158 29.29 3.76 17.84
C ASP A 158 27.78 3.61 18.07
N LEU A 159 27.09 2.97 17.12
CA LEU A 159 25.63 2.80 17.12
C LEU A 159 25.16 1.39 17.50
N LEU A 160 26.05 0.47 17.86
CA LEU A 160 25.66 -0.93 18.11
C LEU A 160 24.67 -1.10 19.25
N SER A 161 24.76 -0.29 20.30
CA SER A 161 23.86 -0.31 21.46
C SER A 161 22.45 0.21 21.13
N GLU A 162 22.35 1.13 20.17
CA GLU A 162 21.11 1.79 19.80
C GLU A 162 20.45 1.16 18.56
N TRP A 163 21.23 0.38 17.77
CA TRP A 163 20.74 -0.15 16.50
C TRP A 163 19.77 -1.32 16.69
N PRO A 164 18.53 -1.24 16.15
CA PRO A 164 17.55 -2.31 16.29
C PRO A 164 18.01 -3.62 15.66
N THR A 165 17.74 -4.73 16.35
CA THR A 165 18.06 -6.07 15.88
C THR A 165 16.82 -6.88 15.53
N THR A 166 17.00 -7.90 14.69
CA THR A 166 15.96 -8.92 14.42
C THR A 166 15.92 -9.92 15.58
N PRO A 167 14.83 -10.76 15.71
CA PRO A 167 14.79 -11.81 16.71
C PRO A 167 15.95 -12.81 16.68
N LYS A 168 16.68 -12.88 15.55
CA LYS A 168 17.89 -13.71 15.35
C LYS A 168 19.18 -12.95 15.61
N GLY A 169 19.14 -11.77 16.25
CA GLY A 169 20.32 -10.96 16.60
C GLY A 169 21.01 -10.23 15.44
N ARG A 170 20.44 -10.21 14.22
CA ARG A 170 21.00 -9.46 13.09
C ARG A 170 20.57 -8.00 13.13
N LEU A 171 21.45 -7.08 12.74
CA LEU A 171 21.09 -5.66 12.60
C LEU A 171 19.97 -5.51 11.55
N LYS A 172 18.94 -4.75 11.89
CA LYS A 172 17.84 -4.47 10.95
C LYS A 172 18.30 -3.50 9.87
N THR A 173 17.87 -3.78 8.63
CA THR A 173 18.11 -2.94 7.45
C THR A 173 16.78 -2.46 6.83
N SER A 174 15.77 -2.25 7.67
CA SER A 174 14.49 -1.72 7.22
C SER A 174 14.55 -0.21 7.01
N LYS A 175 13.64 0.31 6.20
CA LYS A 175 13.54 1.75 5.93
C LYS A 175 13.34 2.53 7.22
N GLU A 176 12.47 2.05 8.10
CA GLU A 176 12.14 2.67 9.39
C GLU A 176 13.36 2.72 10.30
N THR A 177 14.21 1.67 10.29
CA THR A 177 15.46 1.66 11.06
C THR A 177 16.44 2.70 10.54
N PHE A 178 16.61 2.84 9.23
CA PHE A 178 17.48 3.88 8.68
C PHE A 178 16.97 5.29 8.98
N GLU A 179 15.64 5.49 9.01
CA GLU A 179 15.01 6.78 9.34
C GLU A 179 15.24 7.26 10.77
N LEU A 180 15.69 6.40 11.67
CA LEU A 180 16.07 6.80 13.02
C LEU A 180 17.41 7.56 13.06
N PHE A 181 18.30 7.30 12.09
CA PHE A 181 19.70 7.74 12.13
C PHE A 181 20.14 8.56 10.91
N ASP A 182 19.34 8.60 9.82
CA ASP A 182 19.77 9.20 8.55
C ASP A 182 19.86 10.73 8.55
N ASP A 183 19.20 11.40 9.50
CA ASP A 183 19.33 12.85 9.70
C ASP A 183 20.69 13.23 10.35
N ILE A 184 21.29 12.30 11.11
CA ILE A 184 22.51 12.53 11.88
C ILE A 184 23.74 11.97 11.15
N TYR A 185 23.62 10.80 10.52
CA TYR A 185 24.73 10.07 9.91
C TYR A 185 24.62 10.05 8.38
N PRO A 186 25.46 10.81 7.65
CA PRO A 186 25.44 10.86 6.19
C PRO A 186 25.62 9.50 5.52
N GLU A 187 26.39 8.60 6.12
CA GLU A 187 26.60 7.24 5.63
C GLU A 187 25.28 6.45 5.64
N ILE A 188 24.51 6.56 6.72
CA ILE A 188 23.19 5.90 6.86
C ILE A 188 22.22 6.45 5.82
N LYS A 189 22.23 7.76 5.58
CA LYS A 189 21.42 8.40 4.53
C LYS A 189 21.76 7.85 3.14
N LYS A 190 23.04 7.67 2.83
CA LYS A 190 23.49 7.07 1.56
C LYS A 190 23.04 5.61 1.44
N ILE A 191 23.18 4.81 2.51
CA ILE A 191 22.73 3.41 2.55
C ILE A 191 21.22 3.33 2.31
N LYS A 192 20.42 4.13 3.03
CA LYS A 192 18.98 4.20 2.84
C LYS A 192 18.61 4.53 1.38
N ARG A 193 19.33 5.48 0.76
CA ARG A 193 19.08 5.87 -0.64
C ARG A 193 19.30 4.70 -1.61
N ILE A 194 20.41 3.96 -1.48
CA ILE A 194 20.67 2.82 -2.37
C ILE A 194 19.69 1.66 -2.12
N PHE A 195 19.37 1.33 -0.85
CA PHE A 195 18.36 0.33 -0.54
C PHE A 195 17.00 0.68 -1.14
N ASN A 196 16.58 1.94 -1.02
CA ASN A 196 15.35 2.41 -1.65
C ASN A 196 15.39 2.30 -3.18
N LEU A 197 16.52 2.63 -3.81
CA LEU A 197 16.70 2.50 -5.25
C LEU A 197 16.58 1.03 -5.67
N LEU A 198 17.35 0.14 -5.04
CA LEU A 198 17.37 -1.29 -5.37
C LEU A 198 16.03 -1.98 -5.11
N ASN A 199 15.31 -1.59 -4.05
CA ASN A 199 13.98 -2.14 -3.76
C ASN A 199 12.91 -1.66 -4.74
N ARG A 200 13.02 -0.43 -5.24
CA ARG A 200 12.07 0.13 -6.21
C ARG A 200 12.19 -0.49 -7.61
N THR A 201 13.23 -1.23 -7.87
CA THR A 201 13.53 -1.82 -9.19
C THR A 201 13.23 -3.30 -9.30
N LYS A 202 12.56 -3.88 -8.30
CA LYS A 202 12.02 -5.24 -8.39
C LYS A 202 10.75 -5.27 -9.25
N LEU A 203 10.91 -5.04 -10.56
CA LEU A 203 9.80 -5.12 -11.52
C LEU A 203 9.66 -6.51 -12.17
N THR A 204 10.62 -7.39 -11.96
CA THR A 204 10.76 -8.68 -12.62
C THR A 204 9.70 -9.73 -12.29
N GLU A 205 8.70 -9.38 -11.45
CA GLU A 205 7.63 -10.30 -11.04
C GLU A 205 6.27 -9.99 -11.71
N PHE A 206 6.25 -9.26 -12.82
CA PHE A 206 5.00 -9.06 -13.53
C PHE A 206 4.57 -10.33 -14.27
N ASN A 207 3.55 -11.02 -13.75
CA ASN A 207 2.90 -12.10 -14.46
C ASN A 207 2.16 -11.53 -15.66
N LEU A 208 2.73 -11.73 -16.84
CA LEU A 208 2.09 -11.39 -18.11
C LEU A 208 1.29 -12.58 -18.62
N SER A 209 0.07 -12.34 -19.03
CA SER A 209 -0.75 -13.30 -19.77
C SER A 209 -0.40 -13.26 -21.25
N GLU A 210 -0.87 -14.25 -22.02
CA GLU A 210 -0.61 -14.41 -23.46
C GLU A 210 -0.99 -13.18 -24.29
N ASP A 211 -1.96 -12.40 -23.83
CA ASP A 211 -2.39 -11.15 -24.45
C ASP A 211 -1.55 -9.92 -24.01
N ASN A 212 -0.38 -10.14 -23.43
CA ASN A 212 0.54 -9.13 -22.94
C ASN A 212 -0.03 -8.19 -21.87
N ARG A 213 -1.02 -8.67 -21.11
CA ARG A 213 -1.59 -7.93 -19.99
C ARG A 213 -1.05 -8.45 -18.67
N HIS A 214 -0.78 -7.53 -17.77
CA HIS A 214 -0.41 -7.85 -16.40
C HIS A 214 -1.67 -8.07 -15.56
N ARG A 215 -1.84 -9.30 -15.03
CA ARG A 215 -2.97 -9.75 -14.21
C ARG A 215 -2.47 -10.44 -12.93
N PRO A 216 -2.11 -9.71 -11.87
CA PRO A 216 -1.70 -10.35 -10.63
C PRO A 216 -2.91 -10.95 -9.91
N ARG A 217 -2.76 -12.13 -9.30
CA ARG A 217 -3.84 -12.78 -8.54
C ARG A 217 -4.43 -11.91 -7.43
N ASN A 218 -3.59 -11.13 -6.77
CA ASN A 218 -3.98 -10.24 -5.67
C ASN A 218 -3.48 -8.82 -5.97
N GLY A 219 -4.10 -8.13 -6.96
CA GLY A 219 -3.68 -6.80 -7.39
C GLY A 219 -3.95 -5.72 -6.35
N TYR A 220 -5.00 -5.88 -5.55
CA TYR A 220 -5.41 -4.90 -4.53
C TYR A 220 -5.67 -5.55 -3.18
N ARG A 221 -5.43 -4.79 -2.12
CA ARG A 221 -5.96 -5.01 -0.78
C ARG A 221 -7.15 -4.06 -0.59
N PRO A 222 -8.39 -4.55 -0.73
CA PRO A 222 -9.56 -3.72 -0.61
C PRO A 222 -9.63 -3.09 0.78
N PHE A 223 -9.88 -1.77 0.83
CA PHE A 223 -9.99 -1.00 2.08
C PHE A 223 -8.80 -1.21 3.05
N GLY A 224 -7.62 -1.54 2.51
CA GLY A 224 -6.45 -1.98 3.29
C GLY A 224 -5.68 -0.87 4.01
N THR A 225 -6.03 0.41 3.83
CA THR A 225 -5.44 1.54 4.56
C THR A 225 -6.28 1.92 5.79
N HIS A 226 -5.69 2.65 6.73
CA HIS A 226 -6.43 3.19 7.88
C HIS A 226 -7.59 4.10 7.47
N THR A 227 -7.44 4.82 6.36
CA THR A 227 -8.47 5.71 5.80
C THR A 227 -9.50 4.97 4.95
N GLY A 228 -9.44 3.64 4.85
CA GLY A 228 -10.38 2.84 4.07
C GLY A 228 -10.12 2.84 2.56
N ARG A 229 -9.01 3.36 2.07
CA ARG A 229 -8.64 3.28 0.65
C ARG A 229 -8.22 1.86 0.27
N CYS A 230 -8.51 1.44 -0.94
CA CYS A 230 -7.94 0.23 -1.52
C CYS A 230 -6.46 0.46 -1.86
N ALA A 231 -5.60 -0.45 -1.41
CA ALA A 231 -4.17 -0.34 -1.62
C ALA A 231 -3.70 -1.35 -2.68
N PRO A 232 -3.02 -0.92 -3.75
CA PRO A 232 -2.40 -1.84 -4.69
C PRO A 232 -1.30 -2.65 -3.98
N THR A 233 -1.18 -3.92 -4.31
CA THR A 233 -0.09 -4.76 -3.81
C THR A 233 1.21 -4.48 -4.56
N SER A 234 2.35 -4.85 -3.99
CA SER A 234 3.67 -4.68 -4.66
C SER A 234 3.79 -5.46 -5.96
N LYS A 235 2.95 -6.48 -6.15
CA LYS A 235 2.89 -7.29 -7.38
C LYS A 235 2.10 -6.62 -8.50
N TRP A 236 1.39 -5.55 -8.21
CA TRP A 236 0.58 -4.81 -9.17
C TRP A 236 1.39 -3.62 -9.72
N VAL A 237 1.27 -3.32 -11.02
CA VAL A 237 2.00 -2.20 -11.64
C VAL A 237 1.73 -0.86 -10.94
N PHE A 238 0.55 -0.66 -10.38
CA PHE A 238 0.20 0.52 -9.60
C PHE A 238 0.74 0.53 -8.18
N GLY A 239 1.16 -0.63 -7.64
CA GLY A 239 1.82 -0.76 -6.33
C GLY A 239 3.34 -0.75 -6.41
N SER A 240 3.90 -0.85 -7.62
CA SER A 240 5.33 -0.73 -7.89
C SER A 240 5.81 0.73 -7.80
N ALA A 241 7.10 0.95 -8.01
CA ALA A 241 7.64 2.31 -8.11
C ALA A 241 6.97 3.11 -9.24
N LYS A 242 6.78 4.42 -9.02
CA LYS A 242 6.06 5.29 -9.96
C LYS A 242 6.58 5.19 -11.41
N TRP A 243 7.88 5.04 -11.59
CA TRP A 243 8.52 4.91 -12.91
C TRP A 243 8.15 3.59 -13.64
N GLY A 244 7.78 2.52 -12.90
CA GLY A 244 7.29 1.26 -13.48
C GLY A 244 6.00 1.42 -14.29
N ARG A 245 5.25 2.50 -14.08
CA ARG A 245 4.10 2.86 -14.92
C ARG A 245 4.49 3.22 -16.35
N GLY A 246 5.76 3.55 -16.60
CA GLY A 246 6.31 3.78 -17.95
C GLY A 246 6.31 2.54 -18.85
N PHE A 247 6.06 1.36 -18.30
CA PHE A 247 5.85 0.13 -19.06
C PHE A 247 4.39 -0.09 -19.49
N ILE A 248 3.46 0.73 -19.02
CA ILE A 248 2.07 0.65 -19.47
C ILE A 248 2.00 1.22 -20.88
N LYS A 249 1.45 0.43 -21.80
CA LYS A 249 1.27 0.80 -23.20
C LYS A 249 -0.15 0.44 -23.65
N PRO A 250 -0.92 1.38 -24.16
CA PRO A 250 -2.27 1.07 -24.64
C PRO A 250 -2.20 0.08 -25.79
N SER A 251 -3.24 -0.73 -25.95
CA SER A 251 -3.43 -1.57 -27.13
C SER A 251 -3.51 -0.70 -28.40
N TYR A 252 -3.21 -1.28 -29.56
CA TYR A 252 -3.32 -0.57 -30.83
C TYR A 252 -4.72 0.04 -31.02
N GLY A 253 -4.78 1.27 -31.47
CA GLY A 253 -6.03 2.02 -31.62
C GLY A 253 -6.65 2.55 -30.32
N CYS A 254 -6.02 2.34 -29.17
CA CYS A 254 -6.46 2.81 -27.86
C CYS A 254 -5.53 3.90 -27.30
N ALA A 255 -6.06 4.70 -26.36
CA ALA A 255 -5.28 5.69 -25.61
C ALA A 255 -5.46 5.44 -24.10
N ILE A 256 -4.59 6.03 -23.30
CA ILE A 256 -4.69 6.06 -21.85
C ILE A 256 -5.24 7.42 -21.45
N ALA A 257 -6.35 7.42 -20.70
CA ALA A 257 -6.87 8.60 -20.02
C ALA A 257 -6.54 8.53 -18.54
N ASN A 258 -5.99 9.59 -17.98
CA ASN A 258 -5.79 9.76 -16.55
C ASN A 258 -6.79 10.80 -16.04
N LEU A 259 -7.77 10.34 -15.27
CA LEU A 259 -8.82 11.18 -14.70
C LEU A 259 -8.63 11.26 -13.20
N ASP A 260 -8.59 12.45 -12.64
CA ASP A 260 -8.47 12.69 -11.22
C ASP A 260 -9.38 13.85 -10.80
N PHE A 261 -10.01 13.73 -9.62
CA PHE A 261 -10.82 14.80 -9.06
C PHE A 261 -9.94 15.81 -8.34
N LYS A 262 -10.06 17.08 -8.72
CA LYS A 262 -9.29 18.14 -8.09
C LYS A 262 -9.73 18.34 -6.63
N SER A 263 -8.78 18.17 -5.69
CA SER A 263 -8.97 18.44 -4.26
C SER A 263 -10.26 17.84 -3.66
N GLN A 264 -10.63 16.63 -4.09
CA GLN A 264 -11.88 15.94 -3.74
C GLN A 264 -12.13 15.88 -2.23
N GLU A 265 -11.11 15.59 -1.45
CA GLU A 265 -11.22 15.47 0.01
C GLU A 265 -11.68 16.78 0.67
N ALA A 266 -11.17 17.90 0.21
CA ALA A 266 -11.54 19.21 0.72
C ALA A 266 -12.98 19.60 0.36
N LEU A 267 -13.42 19.29 -0.87
CA LEU A 267 -14.81 19.50 -1.28
C LEU A 267 -15.78 18.70 -0.43
N VAL A 268 -15.50 17.40 -0.23
CA VAL A 268 -16.34 16.51 0.58
C VAL A 268 -16.36 16.98 2.03
N ALA A 269 -15.21 17.34 2.62
CA ALA A 269 -15.14 17.87 3.97
C ALA A 269 -15.95 19.15 4.14
N GLY A 270 -15.80 20.13 3.24
CA GLY A 270 -16.55 21.37 3.24
C GLY A 270 -18.06 21.18 3.10
N LYS A 271 -18.49 20.24 2.25
CA LYS A 271 -19.93 19.91 2.09
C LYS A 271 -20.51 19.22 3.32
N LEU A 272 -19.79 18.27 3.91
CA LEU A 272 -20.28 17.54 5.09
C LEU A 272 -20.27 18.39 6.36
N SER A 273 -19.31 19.32 6.52
CA SER A 273 -19.23 20.23 7.66
C SER A 273 -20.12 21.48 7.52
N GLY A 274 -20.55 21.80 6.31
CA GLY A 274 -21.22 23.07 6.02
C GLY A 274 -20.27 24.29 6.05
N ASP A 275 -18.94 24.08 5.98
CA ASP A 275 -17.94 25.14 6.05
C ASP A 275 -17.92 25.95 4.74
N ALA A 276 -18.54 27.13 4.79
CA ALA A 276 -18.64 28.05 3.66
C ALA A 276 -17.25 28.56 3.20
N ASN A 277 -16.30 28.76 4.13
CA ASN A 277 -14.96 29.22 3.80
C ASN A 277 -14.15 28.14 3.06
N MET A 278 -14.26 26.89 3.49
CA MET A 278 -13.65 25.76 2.80
C MET A 278 -14.22 25.59 1.38
N LEU A 279 -15.53 25.78 1.21
CA LEU A 279 -16.19 25.72 -0.10
C LEU A 279 -15.76 26.88 -1.00
N ALA A 280 -15.63 28.10 -0.46
CA ALA A 280 -15.11 29.24 -1.19
C ALA A 280 -13.64 29.04 -1.60
N ALA A 281 -12.81 28.51 -0.70
CA ALA A 281 -11.42 28.15 -1.01
C ALA A 281 -11.34 27.08 -2.10
N TYR A 282 -12.23 26.09 -2.10
CA TYR A 282 -12.31 25.11 -3.19
C TYR A 282 -12.72 25.76 -4.53
N ALA A 283 -13.71 26.66 -4.49
CA ALA A 283 -14.23 27.36 -5.66
C ALA A 283 -13.20 28.33 -6.28
N SER A 284 -12.21 28.82 -5.52
CA SER A 284 -11.11 29.64 -6.02
C SER A 284 -10.22 28.90 -7.04
N GLY A 285 -10.35 27.59 -7.10
CA GLY A 285 -9.59 26.73 -8.01
C GLY A 285 -8.27 26.18 -7.43
N ASP A 286 -7.68 26.79 -6.43
CA ASP A 286 -6.51 26.29 -5.71
C ASP A 286 -6.62 26.50 -4.20
N ILE A 287 -7.27 25.54 -3.54
CA ILE A 287 -7.47 25.58 -2.09
C ILE A 287 -6.16 25.72 -1.29
N TYR A 288 -5.06 25.18 -1.79
CA TYR A 288 -3.77 25.20 -1.09
C TYR A 288 -3.17 26.60 -1.11
N MET A 289 -3.17 27.25 -2.28
CA MET A 289 -2.68 28.62 -2.41
C MET A 289 -3.63 29.59 -1.70
N HIS A 290 -4.94 29.42 -1.84
CA HIS A 290 -5.93 30.23 -1.12
C HIS A 290 -5.71 30.16 0.41
N THR A 291 -5.47 28.98 0.95
CA THR A 291 -5.16 28.82 2.39
C THR A 291 -3.84 29.49 2.78
N ALA A 292 -2.83 29.47 1.89
CA ALA A 292 -1.56 30.14 2.13
C ALA A 292 -1.72 31.67 2.17
N ILE A 293 -2.53 32.23 1.28
CA ILE A 293 -2.87 33.66 1.26
C ILE A 293 -3.64 34.06 2.51
N LEU A 294 -4.65 33.29 2.93
CA LEU A 294 -5.42 33.53 4.16
C LEU A 294 -4.55 33.47 5.43
N ALA A 295 -3.46 32.72 5.40
CA ALA A 295 -2.50 32.61 6.50
C ALA A 295 -1.39 33.67 6.45
N ASP A 296 -1.48 34.66 5.57
CA ASP A 296 -0.47 35.70 5.32
C ASP A 296 0.93 35.16 4.97
N MET A 297 0.98 33.93 4.43
CA MET A 297 2.21 33.26 4.02
C MET A 297 2.53 33.41 2.53
N ALA A 298 1.58 33.95 1.76
CA ALA A 298 1.75 34.27 0.35
C ALA A 298 1.00 35.57 0.00
N PRO A 299 1.50 36.37 -0.97
CA PRO A 299 0.79 37.56 -1.43
C PRO A 299 -0.53 37.19 -2.15
N ALA A 300 -1.46 38.14 -2.22
CA ALA A 300 -2.82 37.92 -2.73
C ALA A 300 -2.88 37.45 -4.20
N ASP A 301 -1.87 37.79 -4.98
CA ASP A 301 -1.69 37.40 -6.39
C ASP A 301 -0.84 36.15 -6.60
N ALA A 302 -0.47 35.45 -5.52
CA ALA A 302 0.34 34.23 -5.61
C ALA A 302 -0.39 33.09 -6.31
N THR A 303 0.33 32.39 -7.17
CA THR A 303 -0.14 31.22 -7.91
C THR A 303 0.79 30.03 -7.72
N GLU A 304 0.37 28.85 -8.18
CA GLU A 304 1.24 27.65 -8.22
C GLU A 304 2.53 27.90 -9.00
N GLU A 305 2.48 28.72 -10.06
CA GLU A 305 3.62 29.00 -10.91
C GLU A 305 4.61 29.97 -10.24
N THR A 306 4.10 30.98 -9.54
CA THR A 306 4.93 31.99 -8.87
C THR A 306 5.47 31.56 -7.51
N HIS A 307 4.70 30.75 -6.77
CA HIS A 307 5.01 30.32 -5.40
C HIS A 307 4.84 28.80 -5.16
N PRO A 308 5.47 27.93 -5.97
CA PRO A 308 5.26 26.48 -5.92
C PRO A 308 5.66 25.85 -4.58
N GLU A 309 6.69 26.38 -3.91
CA GLU A 309 7.15 25.85 -2.62
C GLU A 309 6.13 26.07 -1.51
N ILE A 310 5.58 27.29 -1.42
CA ILE A 310 4.57 27.65 -0.41
C ILE A 310 3.33 26.81 -0.65
N ARG A 311 2.86 26.72 -1.86
CA ARG A 311 1.73 25.89 -2.22
C ARG A 311 1.92 24.43 -1.81
N ASN A 312 3.11 23.87 -2.04
CA ASN A 312 3.41 22.49 -1.66
C ASN A 312 3.43 22.28 -0.14
N ILE A 313 3.88 23.26 0.63
CA ILE A 313 3.81 23.25 2.09
C ILE A 313 2.33 23.23 2.53
N PHE A 314 1.52 24.14 2.01
CA PHE A 314 0.11 24.22 2.35
C PHE A 314 -0.70 23.01 1.87
N LYS A 315 -0.31 22.39 0.76
CA LYS A 315 -0.86 21.09 0.35
C LYS A 315 -0.65 20.02 1.41
N VAL A 316 0.52 19.97 2.04
CA VAL A 316 0.76 19.03 3.14
C VAL A 316 -0.07 19.39 4.36
N ILE A 317 -0.15 20.67 4.74
CA ILE A 317 -0.92 21.14 5.91
C ILE A 317 -2.41 20.83 5.73
N VAL A 318 -3.03 21.26 4.63
CA VAL A 318 -4.46 21.06 4.37
C VAL A 318 -4.82 19.56 4.34
N LEU A 319 -4.03 18.74 3.65
CA LEU A 319 -4.29 17.30 3.61
C LEU A 319 -4.08 16.63 4.97
N ALA A 320 -3.04 17.03 5.70
CA ALA A 320 -2.77 16.49 7.03
C ALA A 320 -3.90 16.84 8.01
N SER A 321 -4.40 18.09 7.98
CA SER A 321 -5.53 18.54 8.79
C SER A 321 -6.80 17.75 8.48
N ASN A 322 -7.15 17.57 7.21
CA ASN A 322 -8.31 16.77 6.79
C ASN A 322 -8.26 15.31 7.27
N PHE A 323 -7.05 14.77 7.47
CA PHE A 323 -6.84 13.41 8.00
C PHE A 323 -6.53 13.38 9.50
N SER A 324 -6.82 14.46 10.23
CA SER A 324 -6.61 14.57 11.69
C SER A 324 -5.17 14.26 12.11
N GLN A 325 -4.19 14.66 11.29
CA GLN A 325 -2.78 14.51 11.62
C GLN A 325 -2.35 15.61 12.59
N GLY A 326 -1.84 15.23 13.77
CA GLY A 326 -1.35 16.17 14.75
C GLY A 326 -0.04 16.88 14.34
N ALA A 327 0.36 17.92 15.09
CA ALA A 327 1.54 18.77 14.83
C ALA A 327 2.82 17.99 14.54
N ARG A 328 3.14 16.97 15.36
CA ARG A 328 4.30 16.08 15.15
C ARG A 328 4.30 15.39 13.78
N GLY A 329 3.15 14.93 13.32
CA GLY A 329 3.02 14.30 12.00
C GLY A 329 3.18 15.31 10.86
N MET A 330 2.64 16.51 11.02
CA MET A 330 2.78 17.62 10.06
C MET A 330 4.25 18.04 9.94
N THR A 331 4.94 18.28 11.07
CA THR A 331 6.37 18.61 11.13
C THR A 331 7.21 17.57 10.40
N LYS A 332 6.96 16.26 10.64
CA LYS A 332 7.64 15.18 9.91
C LYS A 332 7.35 15.24 8.40
N GLY A 333 6.12 15.54 8.01
CA GLY A 333 5.72 15.69 6.61
C GLY A 333 6.40 16.87 5.91
N LEU A 334 6.65 17.96 6.64
CA LEU A 334 7.24 19.19 6.14
C LEU A 334 8.77 19.15 6.05
N LYS A 335 9.44 18.27 6.82
CA LYS A 335 10.91 18.07 6.75
C LYS A 335 11.41 17.79 5.33
N LYS A 336 10.60 17.18 4.48
CA LYS A 336 10.96 16.90 3.08
C LYS A 336 11.22 18.16 2.23
N PHE A 337 10.75 19.33 2.68
CA PHE A 337 11.00 20.62 2.04
C PHE A 337 12.25 21.33 2.59
N GLY A 338 13.06 20.64 3.40
CA GLY A 338 14.30 21.18 3.95
C GLY A 338 14.12 22.21 5.06
N LYS A 339 12.87 22.40 5.54
CA LYS A 339 12.56 23.34 6.61
C LYS A 339 12.28 22.57 7.90
N THR A 340 12.82 23.04 9.02
CA THR A 340 12.54 22.53 10.36
C THR A 340 11.51 23.46 11.00
N TYR A 341 10.40 22.91 11.44
CA TYR A 341 9.35 23.62 12.16
C TYR A 341 9.27 23.06 13.58
N SER A 342 9.06 23.93 14.57
CA SER A 342 8.70 23.51 15.94
C SER A 342 7.32 22.85 15.96
N GLU A 343 7.12 21.95 16.90
CA GLU A 343 5.82 21.30 17.11
C GLU A 343 4.76 22.29 17.60
#